data_a75e0a41ba92fdb0a8562ae8898b1ae5
#
_entry.id   a75e0a41ba92fdb0a8562ae8898b1ae5
#
_cell.length_a   1.000
_cell.length_b   1.000
_cell.length_c   1.000
_cell.angle_alpha   90.00
_cell.angle_beta   90.00
_cell.angle_gamma   90.00
#
_symmetry.space_group_name_H-M   'P 1'
#
loop_
_entity.id
_entity.type
_entity.pdbx_description
1 polymer ?
#
loop_
_entity_poly.entity_id
_entity_poly.type
_entity_poly.pdbx_seq_one_letter_code
_entity_poly.pdbx_strand_id
1 'polypeptide(L)'
;YPPYYRLIEIRLKGKKEDAVKGAAQTLANLLEAKLGTRVIGPDKPVVGRVQNFYFRKILLKIELSASLQRLHEILFEAQRQLLSLPEYKYTIIQYDVDPL
;
A
#
# COMPACT_ATOMS: atom_id res chain seq x y z
N TYR A 1 20.13 -9.22 16.07
CA TYR A 1 19.04 -8.87 16.90
C TYR A 1 17.65 -9.13 16.26
N PRO A 2 16.73 -9.67 17.05
CA PRO A 2 15.49 -10.14 16.44
C PRO A 2 14.66 -8.96 15.92
N PRO A 3 14.09 -9.06 14.72
CA PRO A 3 13.13 -8.09 14.26
C PRO A 3 11.83 -8.27 15.05
N TYR A 4 11.31 -7.17 15.55
CA TYR A 4 10.02 -7.18 16.24
C TYR A 4 8.86 -6.89 15.30
N TYR A 5 9.17 -6.51 14.05
CA TYR A 5 8.18 -6.06 13.08
C TYR A 5 8.41 -6.72 11.75
N ARG A 6 7.31 -6.89 11.02
CA ARG A 6 7.33 -7.27 9.61
C ARG A 6 7.06 -6.02 8.79
N LEU A 7 7.84 -5.83 7.72
CA LEU A 7 7.62 -4.73 6.80
C LEU A 7 6.89 -5.26 5.57
N ILE A 8 5.82 -4.57 5.19
CA ILE A 8 5.07 -4.88 3.98
C ILE A 8 5.09 -3.63 3.12
N GLU A 9 5.59 -3.75 1.90
CA GLU A 9 5.58 -2.66 0.96
C GLU A 9 4.42 -2.85 0.00
N ILE A 10 3.58 -1.83 -0.10
CA ILE A 10 2.48 -1.82 -1.05
C ILE A 10 2.88 -0.87 -2.16
N ARG A 11 3.00 -1.41 -3.38
CA ARG A 11 3.33 -0.62 -4.57
C ARG A 11 2.10 -0.42 -5.40
N LEU A 12 1.84 0.82 -5.76
CA LEU A 12 0.76 1.18 -6.66
C LEU A 12 1.38 1.72 -7.93
N LYS A 13 0.88 1.28 -9.07
CA LYS A 13 1.35 1.80 -10.35
C LYS A 13 0.19 2.03 -11.29
N GLY A 14 0.39 2.97 -12.20
CA GLY A 14 -0.58 3.32 -13.21
C GLY A 14 0.01 4.25 -14.24
N LYS A 15 -0.75 4.52 -15.29
CA LYS A 15 -0.28 5.30 -16.42
C LYS A 15 -0.41 6.80 -16.24
N LYS A 16 -1.16 7.26 -15.24
CA LYS A 16 -1.37 8.68 -14.96
C LYS A 16 -0.87 8.99 -13.56
N GLU A 17 0.05 9.92 -13.45
CA GLU A 17 0.67 10.25 -12.17
C GLU A 17 -0.35 10.72 -11.14
N ASP A 18 -1.26 11.62 -11.53
CA ASP A 18 -2.25 12.15 -10.60
C ASP A 18 -3.16 11.06 -10.06
N ALA A 19 -3.54 10.09 -10.92
CA ALA A 19 -4.38 8.98 -10.50
C ALA A 19 -3.65 8.08 -9.52
N VAL A 20 -2.38 7.76 -9.78
CA VAL A 20 -1.59 6.91 -8.88
C VAL A 20 -1.37 7.61 -7.55
N LYS A 21 -1.06 8.90 -7.58
CA LYS A 21 -0.88 9.70 -6.37
C LYS A 21 -2.15 9.71 -5.53
N GLY A 22 -3.29 9.97 -6.15
CA GLY A 22 -4.59 9.99 -5.47
C GLY A 22 -4.96 8.62 -4.93
N ALA A 23 -4.73 7.57 -5.72
CA ALA A 23 -4.99 6.19 -5.29
C ALA A 23 -4.16 5.83 -4.07
N ALA A 24 -2.87 6.17 -4.08
CA ALA A 24 -1.98 5.86 -2.96
C ALA A 24 -2.42 6.60 -1.70
N GLN A 25 -2.78 7.87 -1.81
CA GLN A 25 -3.24 8.64 -0.66
C GLN A 25 -4.56 8.08 -0.12
N THR A 26 -5.48 7.72 -1.00
CA THR A 26 -6.76 7.15 -0.59
C THR A 26 -6.56 5.81 0.11
N LEU A 27 -5.70 4.94 -0.46
CA LEU A 27 -5.41 3.65 0.15
C LEU A 27 -4.75 3.82 1.52
N ALA A 28 -3.80 4.74 1.63
CA ALA A 28 -3.14 5.03 2.90
C ALA A 28 -4.16 5.48 3.95
N ASN A 29 -5.08 6.34 3.57
CA ASN A 29 -6.12 6.82 4.48
C ASN A 29 -7.03 5.69 4.95
N LEU A 30 -7.44 4.80 4.03
CA LEU A 30 -8.27 3.65 4.38
C LEU A 30 -7.56 2.71 5.34
N LEU A 31 -6.27 2.46 5.09
CA LEU A 31 -5.48 1.59 5.96
C LEU A 31 -5.19 2.25 7.31
N GLU A 32 -4.92 3.54 7.32
CA GLU A 32 -4.64 4.27 8.55
C GLU A 32 -5.82 4.25 9.50
N ALA A 33 -7.05 4.26 8.97
CA ALA A 33 -8.25 4.15 9.80
C ALA A 33 -8.29 2.86 10.61
N LYS A 34 -7.62 1.79 10.14
CA LYS A 34 -7.59 0.50 10.81
C LYS A 34 -6.26 0.21 11.49
N LEU A 35 -5.16 0.69 10.93
CA LEU A 35 -3.82 0.33 11.37
C LEU A 35 -3.07 1.49 12.04
N GLY A 36 -3.58 2.70 11.93
CA GLY A 36 -2.99 3.86 12.61
C GLY A 36 -1.57 4.14 12.17
N THR A 37 -0.69 4.35 13.14
CA THR A 37 0.70 4.73 12.88
C THR A 37 1.53 3.65 12.21
N ARG A 38 0.99 2.47 12.00
CA ARG A 38 1.67 1.40 11.27
C ARG A 38 1.78 1.70 9.78
N VAL A 39 0.99 2.66 9.29
CA VAL A 39 0.99 3.07 7.89
C VAL A 39 1.98 4.22 7.70
N ILE A 40 2.94 4.03 6.81
CA ILE A 40 4.00 5.01 6.52
C ILE A 40 3.93 5.37 5.05
N GLY A 41 3.88 6.66 4.76
CA GLY A 41 3.73 7.16 3.40
C GLY A 41 2.31 7.59 3.10
N PRO A 42 1.95 7.74 1.82
CA PRO A 42 2.65 7.25 0.63
C PRO A 42 3.84 8.09 0.21
N ASP A 43 4.80 7.44 -0.42
CA ASP A 43 6.01 8.08 -0.93
C ASP A 43 6.30 7.65 -2.35
N LYS A 44 7.15 8.41 -3.03
CA LYS A 44 7.69 8.00 -4.32
C LYS A 44 8.83 7.00 -4.07
N PRO A 45 8.89 5.91 -4.83
CA PRO A 45 10.09 5.07 -4.82
C PRO A 45 11.25 5.81 -5.46
N VAL A 46 12.46 5.27 -5.30
CA VAL A 46 13.68 5.87 -5.85
C VAL A 46 13.55 6.12 -7.36
N VAL A 47 12.92 5.17 -8.07
CA VAL A 47 12.60 5.33 -9.49
C VAL A 47 11.11 5.61 -9.60
N GLY A 48 10.75 6.85 -9.95
CA GLY A 48 9.35 7.28 -9.96
C GLY A 48 8.59 6.90 -11.23
N ARG A 49 9.30 6.51 -12.30
CA ARG A 49 8.66 6.16 -13.58
C ARG A 49 9.49 5.09 -14.27
N VAL A 50 8.86 3.99 -14.64
CA VAL A 50 9.49 2.90 -15.39
C VAL A 50 8.50 2.42 -16.42
N GLN A 51 8.91 2.33 -17.71
CA GLN A 51 8.10 1.81 -18.80
C GLN A 51 6.73 2.49 -18.91
N ASN A 52 6.72 3.82 -18.75
CA ASN A 52 5.51 4.64 -18.81
C ASN A 52 4.53 4.44 -17.65
N PHE A 53 4.95 3.78 -16.58
CA PHE A 53 4.19 3.70 -15.35
C PHE A 53 4.73 4.67 -14.31
N TYR A 54 3.83 5.23 -13.52
CA TYR A 54 4.17 6.03 -12.35
C TYR A 54 3.92 5.18 -11.11
N PHE A 55 4.75 5.37 -10.09
CA PHE A 55 4.73 4.52 -8.90
C PHE A 55 4.57 5.34 -7.63
N ARG A 56 3.90 4.74 -6.67
CA ARG A 56 3.88 5.20 -5.27
C ARG A 56 3.98 3.98 -4.38
N LYS A 57 4.52 4.16 -3.19
CA LYS A 57 4.63 3.06 -2.23
C LYS A 57 4.10 3.47 -0.87
N ILE A 58 3.54 2.49 -0.18
CA ILE A 58 3.12 2.61 1.21
C ILE A 58 3.84 1.51 1.97
N LEU A 59 4.40 1.84 3.12
CA LEU A 59 5.02 0.85 3.99
C LEU A 59 4.12 0.58 5.17
N LEU A 60 3.98 -0.70 5.53
CA LEU A 60 3.29 -1.13 6.73
C LEU A 60 4.29 -1.75 7.68
N LYS A 61 4.30 -1.26 8.91
CA LYS A 61 5.16 -1.79 9.97
C LYS A 61 4.26 -2.58 10.93
N ILE A 62 4.27 -3.89 10.81
CA ILE A 62 3.32 -4.77 11.50
C ILE A 62 4.04 -5.60 12.53
N GLU A 63 3.53 -5.63 13.77
CA GLU A 63 4.08 -6.45 14.83
C GLU A 63 4.03 -7.92 14.45
N LEU A 64 5.06 -8.69 14.81
CA LEU A 64 5.08 -10.11 14.52
C LEU A 64 3.96 -10.87 15.26
N SER A 65 3.48 -10.32 16.36
CA SER A 65 2.37 -10.92 17.12
C SER A 65 1.00 -10.66 16.50
N ALA A 66 0.92 -9.79 15.47
CA ALA A 66 -0.35 -9.46 14.87
C ALA A 66 -0.91 -10.62 14.05
N SER A 67 -2.24 -10.70 13.99
CA SER A 67 -2.92 -11.72 13.21
C SER A 67 -2.75 -11.43 11.71
N LEU A 68 -2.11 -12.36 10.98
CA LEU A 68 -1.97 -12.23 9.53
C LEU A 68 -3.33 -12.33 8.83
N GLN A 69 -4.22 -13.18 9.36
CA GLN A 69 -5.56 -13.30 8.78
C GLN A 69 -6.31 -11.96 8.86
N ARG A 70 -6.26 -11.33 10.02
CA ARG A 70 -6.91 -10.03 10.20
C ARG A 70 -6.29 -8.96 9.30
N LEU A 71 -4.96 -8.99 9.19
CA LEU A 71 -4.25 -8.07 8.31
C LEU A 71 -4.67 -8.24 6.85
N HIS A 72 -4.76 -9.49 6.39
CA HIS A 72 -5.20 -9.76 5.02
C HIS A 72 -6.62 -9.26 4.77
N GLU A 73 -7.51 -9.42 5.74
CA GLU A 73 -8.87 -8.91 5.63
C GLU A 73 -8.89 -7.39 5.48
N ILE A 74 -8.07 -6.69 6.27
CA ILE A 74 -7.97 -5.24 6.22
C ILE A 74 -7.44 -4.80 4.86
N LEU A 75 -6.38 -5.44 4.38
CA LEU A 75 -5.78 -5.10 3.09
C LEU A 75 -6.75 -5.36 1.94
N PHE A 76 -7.42 -6.51 1.96
CA PHE A 76 -8.36 -6.87 0.92
C PHE A 76 -9.53 -5.87 0.86
N GLU A 77 -10.08 -5.53 2.01
CA GLU A 77 -11.22 -4.61 2.05
C GLU A 77 -10.83 -3.20 1.60
N ALA A 78 -9.66 -2.73 2.02
CA ALA A 78 -9.16 -1.42 1.60
C ALA A 78 -8.93 -1.39 0.09
N GLN A 79 -8.33 -2.44 -0.46
CA GLN A 79 -8.11 -2.57 -1.89
C GLN A 79 -9.43 -2.60 -2.65
N ARG A 80 -10.40 -3.36 -2.15
CA ARG A 80 -11.72 -3.45 -2.78
C ARG A 80 -12.39 -2.07 -2.83
N GLN A 81 -12.35 -1.34 -1.72
CA GLN A 81 -12.94 -0.01 -1.68
C GLN A 81 -12.23 0.95 -2.64
N LEU A 82 -10.91 0.90 -2.68
CA LEU A 82 -10.15 1.76 -3.59
C LEU A 82 -10.51 1.50 -5.04
N LEU A 83 -10.49 0.24 -5.45
CA LEU A 83 -10.71 -0.13 -6.84
C LEU A 83 -12.17 0.01 -7.27
N SER A 84 -13.09 0.19 -6.33
CA SER A 84 -14.48 0.48 -6.64
C SER A 84 -14.68 1.94 -7.09
N LEU A 85 -13.70 2.81 -6.83
CA LEU A 85 -13.75 4.20 -7.25
C LEU A 85 -13.38 4.29 -8.74
N PRO A 86 -14.22 4.90 -9.58
CA PRO A 86 -13.97 4.92 -11.03
C PRO A 86 -12.61 5.51 -11.41
N GLU A 87 -12.15 6.54 -10.69
CA GLU A 87 -10.89 7.21 -11.00
C GLU A 87 -9.66 6.33 -10.73
N TYR A 88 -9.81 5.25 -9.94
CA TYR A 88 -8.67 4.42 -9.52
C TYR A 88 -8.80 2.96 -9.94
N LYS A 89 -9.84 2.61 -10.69
CA LYS A 89 -10.13 1.21 -11.02
C LYS A 89 -9.03 0.51 -11.82
N TYR A 90 -8.17 1.26 -12.50
CA TYR A 90 -7.08 0.68 -13.28
C TYR A 90 -5.74 0.70 -12.55
N THR A 91 -5.73 1.09 -11.29
CA THR A 91 -4.50 1.07 -10.49
C THR A 91 -4.08 -0.36 -10.23
N ILE A 92 -2.80 -0.63 -10.45
CA ILE A 92 -2.22 -1.95 -10.18
C ILE A 92 -1.57 -1.91 -8.82
N ILE A 93 -1.95 -2.85 -7.96
CA ILE A 93 -1.47 -2.91 -6.58
C ILE A 93 -0.68 -4.20 -6.40
N GLN A 94 0.54 -4.07 -5.88
CA GLN A 94 1.43 -5.19 -5.62
C GLN A 94 1.89 -5.14 -4.18
N TYR A 95 2.02 -6.31 -3.56
CA TYR A 95 2.46 -6.43 -2.17
C TYR A 95 3.79 -7.15 -2.12
N ASP A 96 4.71 -6.60 -1.34
CA ASP A 96 6.02 -7.21 -1.11
C ASP A 96 6.22 -7.33 0.40
N VAL A 97 6.22 -8.56 0.88
CA VAL A 97 6.41 -8.84 2.30
C VAL A 97 7.88 -9.12 2.53
N ASP A 98 8.48 -8.33 3.42
CA ASP A 98 9.89 -8.53 3.75
C ASP A 98 10.08 -9.91 4.40
N PRO A 99 10.85 -10.80 3.78
CA PRO A 99 11.14 -12.09 4.40
C PRO A 99 12.12 -11.88 5.55
N LEU A 100 11.73 -12.27 6.68
CA LEU A 100 12.56 -12.13 7.88
C LEU A 100 13.61 -13.24 7.98
#